data_c1780a3c33210fcf5d85358973e2d1c8
#
_entry.id   c1780a3c33210fcf5d85358973e2d1c8
#
_cell.length_a   1.000
_cell.length_b   1.000
_cell.length_c   1.000
_cell.angle_alpha   90.00
_cell.angle_beta   90.00
_cell.angle_gamma   90.00
#
_symmetry.space_group_name_H-M   'P 1'
#
loop_
_entity.id
_entity.type
_entity.pdbx_description
1 polymer ?
#
loop_
_entity_poly.entity_id
_entity_poly.type
_entity_poly.pdbx_seq_one_letter_code
_entity_poly.pdbx_strand_id
1 'polypeptide(L)'
;ISHDLKTPITAIKGYVEGIMDGVADTPERMDRYIKTIYNKANEMDLLINELTLYSKIDTNRIPYNFTTISAKGYFGDCGEDLHMELESKGIEFTYCNTMEEDCKVIVDPEQLRRVINNIVSNSLKYMDKPNGKVTMEVKDVGDFIQVELGDNGKGIAAKDLPYIFDRFYRTDASRNSSKGGSGIGLSIVKKIVEEHGGNIWATSEEGAGTTMYFVIRKYQEVSIDAVSYTHLTLPTNSLV
;
A
#
# COMPACT_ATOMS: atom_id res chain seq x y z
N ILE A 1 9.06 16.99 2.92
CA ILE A 1 10.24 16.24 2.37
C ILE A 1 11.53 16.74 3.06
N SER A 2 11.88 18.04 2.96
CA SER A 2 13.11 18.56 3.56
C SER A 2 13.15 18.39 5.08
N HIS A 3 12.03 18.58 5.76
CA HIS A 3 11.92 18.44 7.20
C HIS A 3 12.01 16.97 7.66
N ASP A 4 11.39 16.06 6.96
CA ASP A 4 11.31 14.65 7.35
C ASP A 4 12.64 13.91 7.13
N LEU A 5 13.44 14.35 6.14
CA LEU A 5 14.83 13.92 5.98
C LEU A 5 15.78 14.60 6.97
N LYS A 6 15.52 15.85 7.33
CA LYS A 6 16.38 16.61 8.27
C LYS A 6 16.35 16.05 9.69
N THR A 7 15.19 15.55 10.13
CA THR A 7 15.00 15.01 11.49
C THR A 7 15.93 13.81 11.78
N PRO A 8 15.94 12.72 10.99
CA PRO A 8 16.85 11.61 11.23
C PRO A 8 18.33 11.99 11.07
N ILE A 9 18.66 12.89 10.12
CA ILE A 9 20.04 13.41 9.96
C ILE A 9 20.50 14.12 11.21
N THR A 10 19.64 15.01 11.77
CA THR A 10 19.98 15.76 13.00
C THR A 10 20.14 14.80 14.18
N ALA A 11 19.31 13.76 14.28
CA ALA A 11 19.45 12.75 15.32
C ALA A 11 20.76 11.97 15.19
N ILE A 12 21.08 11.47 13.98
CA ILE A 12 22.37 10.78 13.72
C ILE A 12 23.54 11.66 14.14
N LYS A 13 23.53 12.94 13.69
CA LYS A 13 24.58 13.90 14.01
C LYS A 13 24.73 14.09 15.53
N GLY A 14 23.64 14.27 16.26
CA GLY A 14 23.67 14.44 17.71
C GLY A 14 24.20 13.20 18.46
N TYR A 15 23.87 11.98 18.01
CA TYR A 15 24.44 10.78 18.61
C TYR A 15 25.93 10.60 18.28
N VAL A 16 26.36 10.94 17.06
CA VAL A 16 27.79 10.94 16.68
C VAL A 16 28.55 11.96 17.50
N GLU A 17 28.08 13.20 17.63
CA GLU A 17 28.67 14.23 18.48
C GLU A 17 28.77 13.76 19.94
N GLY A 18 27.72 13.14 20.49
CA GLY A 18 27.76 12.56 21.84
C GLY A 18 28.79 11.44 22.02
N ILE A 19 29.08 10.66 20.99
CA ILE A 19 30.19 9.69 20.99
C ILE A 19 31.53 10.42 20.98
N MET A 20 31.72 11.42 20.11
CA MET A 20 32.95 12.19 19.97
C MET A 20 33.29 12.98 21.24
N ASP A 21 32.31 13.51 21.91
CA ASP A 21 32.43 14.30 23.15
C ASP A 21 32.57 13.41 24.40
N GLY A 22 32.60 12.08 24.24
CA GLY A 22 32.78 11.15 25.35
C GLY A 22 31.53 11.00 26.25
N VAL A 23 30.35 11.47 25.80
CA VAL A 23 29.07 11.31 26.54
C VAL A 23 28.66 9.84 26.61
N ALA A 24 29.03 9.05 25.57
CA ALA A 24 28.86 7.60 25.54
C ALA A 24 30.01 6.91 26.26
N ASP A 25 30.11 7.12 27.55
CA ASP A 25 31.24 6.76 28.42
C ASP A 25 31.23 5.30 28.91
N THR A 26 30.18 4.54 28.63
CA THR A 26 30.11 3.11 28.95
C THR A 26 29.83 2.26 27.71
N PRO A 27 30.23 0.96 27.69
CA PRO A 27 29.94 0.07 26.57
C PRO A 27 28.44 -0.01 26.23
N GLU A 28 27.57 0.00 27.24
CA GLU A 28 26.13 -0.09 27.07
C GLU A 28 25.57 1.20 26.43
N ARG A 29 26.09 2.38 26.80
CA ARG A 29 25.71 3.65 26.18
C ARG A 29 26.22 3.73 24.75
N MET A 30 27.45 3.30 24.50
CA MET A 30 28.04 3.24 23.18
C MET A 30 27.21 2.35 22.25
N ASP A 31 26.87 1.13 22.67
CA ASP A 31 26.05 0.19 21.91
C ASP A 31 24.66 0.78 21.59
N ARG A 32 24.02 1.42 22.58
CA ARG A 32 22.75 2.10 22.38
C ARG A 32 22.82 3.22 21.35
N TYR A 33 23.89 4.05 21.39
CA TYR A 33 24.09 5.16 20.45
C TYR A 33 24.30 4.62 19.04
N ILE A 34 25.17 3.61 18.87
CA ILE A 34 25.41 2.97 17.57
C ILE A 34 24.15 2.35 17.01
N LYS A 35 23.37 1.61 17.82
CA LYS A 35 22.07 1.04 17.40
C LYS A 35 21.08 2.12 16.96
N THR A 36 21.05 3.24 17.68
CA THR A 36 20.14 4.34 17.32
C THR A 36 20.56 4.99 16.00
N ILE A 37 21.86 5.21 15.77
CA ILE A 37 22.41 5.72 14.49
C ILE A 37 22.01 4.77 13.35
N TYR A 38 22.25 3.46 13.53
CA TYR A 38 21.94 2.44 12.54
C TYR A 38 20.42 2.42 12.19
N ASN A 39 19.56 2.45 13.20
CA ASN A 39 18.12 2.49 13.00
C ASN A 39 17.67 3.76 12.25
N LYS A 40 18.27 4.92 12.58
CA LYS A 40 17.94 6.18 11.88
C LYS A 40 18.45 6.21 10.44
N ALA A 41 19.57 5.57 10.15
CA ALA A 41 20.07 5.40 8.78
C ALA A 41 19.11 4.50 7.97
N ASN A 42 18.65 3.39 8.53
CA ASN A 42 17.66 2.51 7.88
C ASN A 42 16.31 3.22 7.64
N GLU A 43 15.86 4.04 8.59
CA GLU A 43 14.67 4.88 8.38
C GLU A 43 14.84 5.83 7.19
N MET A 44 16.03 6.42 7.02
CA MET A 44 16.33 7.30 5.88
C MET A 44 16.32 6.53 4.54
N ASP A 45 16.92 5.34 4.50
CA ASP A 45 16.92 4.51 3.30
C ASP A 45 15.51 4.18 2.85
N LEU A 46 14.61 3.83 3.78
CA LEU A 46 13.20 3.61 3.48
C LEU A 46 12.53 4.85 2.90
N LEU A 47 12.75 6.03 3.49
CA LEU A 47 12.20 7.29 3.01
C LEU A 47 12.69 7.65 1.60
N ILE A 48 13.98 7.46 1.33
CA ILE A 48 14.59 7.71 0.01
C ILE A 48 14.00 6.75 -1.04
N ASN A 49 13.86 5.48 -0.70
CA ASN A 49 13.29 4.47 -1.58
C ASN A 49 11.81 4.77 -1.90
N GLU A 50 11.01 5.15 -0.90
CA GLU A 50 9.61 5.55 -1.08
C GLU A 50 9.51 6.81 -1.97
N LEU A 51 10.34 7.82 -1.73
CA LEU A 51 10.37 9.05 -2.52
C LEU A 51 10.80 8.78 -3.98
N THR A 52 11.82 7.94 -4.16
CA THR A 52 12.32 7.55 -5.48
C THR A 52 11.24 6.80 -6.26
N LEU A 53 10.58 5.86 -5.62
CA LEU A 53 9.48 5.14 -6.24
C LEU A 53 8.33 6.09 -6.60
N TYR A 54 7.95 6.95 -5.65
CA TYR A 54 6.90 7.92 -5.89
C TYR A 54 7.21 8.80 -7.10
N SER A 55 8.46 9.31 -7.19
CA SER A 55 8.91 10.10 -8.35
C SER A 55 8.83 9.31 -9.67
N LYS A 56 9.16 8.01 -9.65
CA LYS A 56 9.03 7.13 -10.82
C LYS A 56 7.56 6.92 -11.21
N ILE A 57 6.67 6.74 -10.23
CA ILE A 57 5.22 6.58 -10.45
C ILE A 57 4.64 7.88 -11.03
N ASP A 58 4.95 9.03 -10.43
CA ASP A 58 4.40 10.34 -10.84
C ASP A 58 4.83 10.74 -12.25
N THR A 59 5.99 10.28 -12.69
CA THR A 59 6.53 10.53 -14.04
C THR A 59 6.18 9.43 -15.06
N ASN A 60 5.29 8.47 -14.73
CA ASN A 60 4.98 7.29 -15.54
C ASN A 60 6.24 6.51 -16.00
N ARG A 61 7.28 6.47 -15.15
CA ARG A 61 8.57 5.82 -15.44
C ARG A 61 8.71 4.45 -14.79
N ILE A 62 7.71 3.97 -14.07
CA ILE A 62 7.70 2.57 -13.65
C ILE A 62 7.29 1.75 -14.88
N PRO A 63 8.15 0.84 -15.33
CA PRO A 63 7.72 -0.15 -16.29
C PRO A 63 6.83 -1.16 -15.56
N TYR A 64 5.51 -0.94 -15.59
CA TYR A 64 4.56 -1.93 -15.08
C TYR A 64 4.64 -3.20 -15.93
N ASN A 65 4.72 -4.34 -15.30
CA ASN A 65 4.66 -5.64 -15.95
C ASN A 65 3.25 -6.23 -15.79
N PHE A 66 2.30 -5.71 -16.58
CA PHE A 66 0.93 -6.19 -16.55
C PHE A 66 0.82 -7.60 -17.12
N THR A 67 0.27 -8.52 -16.34
CA THR A 67 0.01 -9.90 -16.70
C THR A 67 -1.42 -10.27 -16.37
N THR A 68 -1.97 -11.23 -17.14
CA THR A 68 -3.29 -11.79 -16.85
C THR A 68 -3.13 -12.93 -15.86
N ILE A 69 -3.73 -12.80 -14.69
CA ILE A 69 -3.64 -13.79 -13.62
C ILE A 69 -5.03 -14.19 -13.09
N SER A 70 -5.10 -15.36 -12.44
CA SER A 70 -6.24 -15.79 -11.63
C SER A 70 -6.36 -14.89 -10.40
N ALA A 71 -7.50 -14.23 -10.22
CA ALA A 71 -7.73 -13.41 -9.05
C ALA A 71 -7.82 -14.26 -7.77
N LYS A 72 -8.53 -15.41 -7.85
CA LYS A 72 -8.70 -16.32 -6.71
C LYS A 72 -7.37 -16.91 -6.26
N GLY A 73 -6.53 -17.34 -7.20
CA GLY A 73 -5.21 -17.87 -6.90
C GLY A 73 -4.29 -16.81 -6.28
N TYR A 74 -4.17 -15.66 -6.94
CA TYR A 74 -3.29 -14.58 -6.47
C TYR A 74 -3.63 -14.08 -5.06
N PHE A 75 -4.90 -13.80 -4.79
CA PHE A 75 -5.29 -13.31 -3.47
C PHE A 75 -5.26 -14.42 -2.41
N GLY A 76 -5.42 -15.70 -2.81
CA GLY A 76 -5.18 -16.85 -1.95
C GLY A 76 -3.74 -16.90 -1.45
N ASP A 77 -2.77 -16.84 -2.38
CA ASP A 77 -1.33 -16.81 -2.07
C ASP A 77 -0.98 -15.61 -1.18
N CYS A 78 -1.56 -14.43 -1.45
CA CYS A 78 -1.38 -13.26 -0.58
C CYS A 78 -1.93 -13.50 0.85
N GLY A 79 -3.07 -14.17 0.97
CA GLY A 79 -3.68 -14.52 2.25
C GLY A 79 -2.82 -15.48 3.06
N GLU A 80 -2.24 -16.51 2.41
CA GLU A 80 -1.34 -17.47 3.06
C GLU A 80 -0.04 -16.79 3.56
N ASP A 81 0.58 -15.96 2.74
CA ASP A 81 1.79 -15.21 3.12
C ASP A 81 1.51 -14.29 4.32
N LEU A 82 0.39 -13.55 4.29
CA LEU A 82 -0.01 -12.67 5.40
C LEU A 82 -0.32 -13.46 6.66
N HIS A 83 -0.93 -14.64 6.55
CA HIS A 83 -1.22 -15.49 7.70
C HIS A 83 0.07 -15.85 8.45
N MET A 84 1.07 -16.35 7.73
CA MET A 84 2.37 -16.71 8.30
C MET A 84 3.09 -15.50 8.93
N GLU A 85 3.07 -14.35 8.24
CA GLU A 85 3.72 -13.15 8.74
C GLU A 85 3.07 -12.62 10.02
N LEU A 86 1.74 -12.50 10.02
CA LEU A 86 0.99 -11.90 11.13
C LEU A 86 0.94 -12.81 12.36
N GLU A 87 0.82 -14.12 12.16
CA GLU A 87 0.91 -15.11 13.24
C GLU A 87 2.25 -15.01 13.98
N SER A 88 3.37 -14.87 13.24
CA SER A 88 4.70 -14.69 13.83
C SER A 88 4.81 -13.44 14.71
N LYS A 89 3.94 -12.45 14.51
CA LYS A 89 3.85 -11.20 15.27
C LYS A 89 2.77 -11.22 16.36
N GLY A 90 2.08 -12.36 16.53
CA GLY A 90 1.00 -12.50 17.50
C GLY A 90 -0.28 -11.72 17.14
N ILE A 91 -0.50 -11.47 15.86
CA ILE A 91 -1.69 -10.80 15.32
C ILE A 91 -2.63 -11.85 14.75
N GLU A 92 -3.89 -11.84 15.18
CA GLU A 92 -4.94 -12.69 14.60
C GLU A 92 -5.24 -12.25 13.16
N PHE A 93 -5.15 -13.17 12.21
CA PHE A 93 -5.45 -12.89 10.81
C PHE A 93 -6.57 -13.78 10.30
N THR A 94 -7.50 -13.20 9.55
CA THR A 94 -8.58 -13.92 8.88
C THR A 94 -8.61 -13.56 7.41
N TYR A 95 -8.54 -14.58 6.56
CA TYR A 95 -8.73 -14.44 5.11
C TYR A 95 -10.07 -15.05 4.71
N CYS A 96 -10.87 -14.32 3.94
CA CYS A 96 -12.13 -14.78 3.38
C CYS A 96 -12.19 -14.41 1.89
N ASN A 97 -12.51 -15.39 1.06
CA ASN A 97 -12.76 -15.18 -0.36
C ASN A 97 -14.18 -15.65 -0.69
N THR A 98 -15.05 -14.70 -1.01
CA THR A 98 -16.47 -14.95 -1.29
C THR A 98 -16.77 -14.98 -2.79
N MET A 99 -15.76 -15.00 -3.65
CA MET A 99 -15.96 -15.19 -5.09
C MET A 99 -16.48 -16.61 -5.36
N GLU A 100 -17.62 -16.74 -6.00
CA GLU A 100 -18.20 -18.04 -6.39
C GLU A 100 -17.30 -18.72 -7.45
N GLU A 101 -16.98 -17.98 -8.51
CA GLU A 101 -16.11 -18.44 -9.59
C GLU A 101 -14.79 -17.66 -9.62
N ASP A 102 -13.72 -18.29 -10.12
CA ASP A 102 -12.48 -17.61 -10.40
C ASP A 102 -12.63 -16.71 -11.62
N CYS A 103 -11.98 -15.57 -11.57
CA CYS A 103 -11.92 -14.66 -12.70
C CYS A 103 -10.48 -14.21 -12.95
N LYS A 104 -10.24 -13.75 -14.18
CA LYS A 104 -8.95 -13.17 -14.55
C LYS A 104 -8.95 -11.66 -14.31
N VAL A 105 -7.79 -11.14 -13.92
CA VAL A 105 -7.50 -9.71 -13.83
C VAL A 105 -6.19 -9.41 -14.55
N ILE A 106 -6.05 -8.20 -15.11
CA ILE A 106 -4.79 -7.72 -15.70
C ILE A 106 -4.14 -6.79 -14.70
N VAL A 107 -3.06 -7.24 -14.09
CA VAL A 107 -2.35 -6.52 -13.03
C VAL A 107 -0.85 -6.71 -13.14
N ASP A 108 -0.09 -5.85 -12.49
CA ASP A 108 1.29 -6.12 -12.10
C ASP A 108 1.28 -6.75 -10.69
N PRO A 109 1.58 -8.07 -10.57
CA PRO A 109 1.47 -8.78 -9.30
C PRO A 109 2.38 -8.22 -8.20
N GLU A 110 3.57 -7.73 -8.55
CA GLU A 110 4.51 -7.15 -7.58
C GLU A 110 4.00 -5.82 -7.03
N GLN A 111 3.48 -4.96 -7.90
CA GLN A 111 2.93 -3.68 -7.48
C GLN A 111 1.63 -3.87 -6.68
N LEU A 112 0.80 -4.83 -7.05
CA LEU A 112 -0.42 -5.13 -6.30
C LEU A 112 -0.10 -5.73 -4.92
N ARG A 113 0.92 -6.61 -4.81
CA ARG A 113 1.43 -7.08 -3.52
C ARG A 113 1.93 -5.93 -2.65
N ARG A 114 2.59 -4.95 -3.26
CA ARG A 114 3.02 -3.74 -2.56
C ARG A 114 1.86 -2.93 -1.99
N VAL A 115 0.72 -2.85 -2.72
CA VAL A 115 -0.51 -2.24 -2.20
C VAL A 115 -0.93 -2.91 -0.90
N ILE A 116 -1.05 -4.24 -0.92
CA ILE A 116 -1.46 -5.04 0.24
C ILE A 116 -0.48 -4.83 1.40
N ASN A 117 0.82 -4.96 1.16
CA ASN A 117 1.85 -4.82 2.20
C ASN A 117 1.88 -3.43 2.83
N ASN A 118 1.69 -2.36 2.04
CA ASN A 118 1.62 -1.00 2.58
C ASN A 118 0.41 -0.80 3.49
N ILE A 119 -0.75 -1.34 3.11
CA ILE A 119 -1.97 -1.25 3.93
C ILE A 119 -1.78 -2.04 5.23
N VAL A 120 -1.33 -3.29 5.16
CA VAL A 120 -1.09 -4.13 6.34
C VAL A 120 -0.01 -3.54 7.26
N SER A 121 1.07 -3.01 6.70
CA SER A 121 2.12 -2.30 7.47
C SER A 121 1.55 -1.11 8.25
N ASN A 122 0.61 -0.36 7.65
CA ASN A 122 -0.09 0.71 8.37
C ASN A 122 -0.97 0.16 9.48
N SER A 123 -1.73 -0.91 9.25
CA SER A 123 -2.54 -1.57 10.28
C SER A 123 -1.69 -1.98 11.47
N LEU A 124 -0.54 -2.64 11.23
CA LEU A 124 0.39 -3.04 12.30
C LEU A 124 0.99 -1.85 13.04
N LYS A 125 1.35 -0.81 12.32
CA LYS A 125 1.94 0.40 12.89
C LYS A 125 1.00 1.12 13.87
N TYR A 126 -0.29 1.14 13.54
CA TYR A 126 -1.31 1.82 14.33
C TYR A 126 -2.12 0.86 15.21
N MET A 127 -1.70 -0.40 15.28
CA MET A 127 -2.24 -1.37 16.23
C MET A 127 -1.85 -0.97 17.66
N ASP A 128 -2.84 -0.76 18.52
CA ASP A 128 -2.67 -0.34 19.91
C ASP A 128 -3.34 -1.30 20.90
N LYS A 129 -3.98 -2.34 20.38
CA LYS A 129 -4.69 -3.34 21.19
C LYS A 129 -3.84 -4.59 21.41
N PRO A 130 -3.89 -5.21 22.60
CA PRO A 130 -3.14 -6.43 22.89
C PRO A 130 -3.60 -7.61 22.02
N ASN A 131 -4.87 -7.63 21.60
CA ASN A 131 -5.44 -8.62 20.70
C ASN A 131 -5.62 -8.00 19.32
N GLY A 132 -4.50 -7.70 18.64
CA GLY A 132 -4.52 -7.15 17.31
C GLY A 132 -5.16 -8.13 16.32
N LYS A 133 -6.04 -7.62 15.46
CA LYS A 133 -6.72 -8.38 14.42
C LYS A 133 -6.58 -7.67 13.09
N VAL A 134 -6.30 -8.45 12.05
CA VAL A 134 -6.30 -8.00 10.65
C VAL A 134 -7.18 -8.96 9.87
N THR A 135 -8.00 -8.42 8.98
CA THR A 135 -8.85 -9.21 8.09
C THR A 135 -8.55 -8.86 6.64
N MET A 136 -8.62 -9.83 5.76
CA MET A 136 -8.60 -9.63 4.31
C MET A 136 -9.78 -10.36 3.71
N GLU A 137 -10.67 -9.62 3.05
CA GLU A 137 -11.81 -10.19 2.35
C GLU A 137 -11.75 -9.82 0.86
N VAL A 138 -12.05 -10.80 0.00
CA VAL A 138 -12.05 -10.63 -1.46
C VAL A 138 -13.43 -10.98 -1.99
N LYS A 139 -14.05 -10.06 -2.71
CA LYS A 139 -15.44 -10.14 -3.19
C LYS A 139 -15.53 -9.89 -4.70
N ASP A 140 -16.48 -10.55 -5.30
CA ASP A 140 -16.97 -10.21 -6.64
C ASP A 140 -18.00 -9.09 -6.54
N VAL A 141 -17.74 -7.96 -7.22
CA VAL A 141 -18.65 -6.81 -7.24
C VAL A 141 -18.95 -6.37 -8.69
N GLY A 142 -19.48 -7.28 -9.48
CA GLY A 142 -19.84 -7.03 -10.88
C GLY A 142 -18.62 -7.00 -11.80
N ASP A 143 -18.27 -5.87 -12.38
CA ASP A 143 -17.11 -5.74 -13.28
C ASP A 143 -15.77 -5.67 -12.54
N PHE A 144 -15.79 -5.68 -11.21
CA PHE A 144 -14.61 -5.53 -10.38
C PHE A 144 -14.47 -6.65 -9.35
N ILE A 145 -13.25 -6.86 -8.91
CA ILE A 145 -12.92 -7.56 -7.66
C ILE A 145 -12.66 -6.49 -6.61
N GLN A 146 -13.34 -6.58 -5.49
CA GLN A 146 -13.11 -5.73 -4.31
C GLN A 146 -12.28 -6.48 -3.29
N VAL A 147 -11.25 -5.82 -2.78
CA VAL A 147 -10.43 -6.28 -1.67
C VAL A 147 -10.63 -5.35 -0.49
N GLU A 148 -10.94 -5.92 0.65
CA GLU A 148 -11.13 -5.24 1.92
C GLU A 148 -10.04 -5.69 2.89
N LEU A 149 -9.29 -4.74 3.43
CA LEU A 149 -8.25 -4.96 4.44
C LEU A 149 -8.64 -4.19 5.69
N GLY A 150 -9.08 -4.92 6.72
CA GLY A 150 -9.56 -4.36 7.97
C GLY A 150 -8.60 -4.60 9.13
N ASP A 151 -8.56 -3.67 10.08
CA ASP A 151 -7.86 -3.82 11.34
C ASP A 151 -8.74 -3.32 12.52
N ASN A 152 -8.42 -3.79 13.71
CA ASN A 152 -9.02 -3.31 14.95
C ASN A 152 -8.13 -2.32 15.72
N GLY A 153 -7.22 -1.63 15.05
CA GLY A 153 -6.32 -0.65 15.64
C GLY A 153 -7.04 0.60 16.15
N LYS A 154 -6.28 1.68 16.32
CA LYS A 154 -6.81 2.91 16.91
C LYS A 154 -7.78 3.70 16.02
N GLY A 155 -7.92 3.33 14.76
CA GLY A 155 -8.76 4.03 13.81
C GLY A 155 -8.23 5.42 13.39
N ILE A 156 -9.00 6.11 12.57
CA ILE A 156 -8.70 7.42 11.99
C ILE A 156 -9.87 8.35 12.28
N ALA A 157 -9.57 9.54 12.78
CA ALA A 157 -10.61 10.55 13.04
C ALA A 157 -11.29 10.97 11.72
N ALA A 158 -12.60 11.22 11.76
CA ALA A 158 -13.40 11.57 10.58
C ALA A 158 -12.86 12.78 9.82
N LYS A 159 -12.26 13.76 10.53
CA LYS A 159 -11.64 14.95 9.93
C LYS A 159 -10.41 14.64 9.08
N ASP A 160 -9.69 13.55 9.39
CA ASP A 160 -8.44 13.15 8.74
C ASP A 160 -8.70 12.20 7.56
N LEU A 161 -9.81 11.45 7.61
CA LEU A 161 -10.12 10.39 6.65
C LEU A 161 -10.11 10.83 5.16
N PRO A 162 -10.60 12.04 4.78
CA PRO A 162 -10.54 12.50 3.40
C PRO A 162 -9.12 12.71 2.85
N TYR A 163 -8.13 12.88 3.73
CA TYR A 163 -6.78 13.30 3.37
C TYR A 163 -5.73 12.18 3.49
N ILE A 164 -6.10 10.99 3.97
CA ILE A 164 -5.13 9.92 4.25
C ILE A 164 -4.38 9.42 3.02
N PHE A 165 -4.92 9.63 1.82
CA PHE A 165 -4.29 9.30 0.53
C PHE A 165 -3.52 10.47 -0.07
N ASP A 166 -3.53 11.64 0.58
CA ASP A 166 -2.77 12.80 0.12
C ASP A 166 -1.28 12.63 0.43
N ARG A 167 -0.46 13.22 -0.42
CA ARG A 167 1.00 13.17 -0.29
C ARG A 167 1.45 13.84 1.01
N PHE A 168 2.32 13.17 1.75
CA PHE A 168 2.90 13.70 3.00
C PHE A 168 1.88 13.98 4.10
N TYR A 169 0.63 13.57 3.90
CA TYR A 169 -0.37 13.75 4.93
C TYR A 169 -0.08 12.82 6.11
N ARG A 170 -0.13 13.40 7.29
CA ARG A 170 0.01 12.69 8.56
C ARG A 170 -0.91 13.36 9.58
N THR A 171 -1.64 12.53 10.31
CA THR A 171 -2.46 13.02 11.43
C THR A 171 -1.57 13.63 12.51
N ASP A 172 -2.07 14.60 13.30
CA ASP A 172 -1.31 15.22 14.39
C ASP A 172 -0.80 14.18 15.39
N ALA A 173 -1.62 13.16 15.70
CA ALA A 173 -1.24 12.04 16.56
C ALA A 173 -0.08 11.21 15.98
N SER A 174 0.00 11.06 14.65
CA SER A 174 1.08 10.33 13.99
C SER A 174 2.38 11.14 13.88
N ARG A 175 2.30 12.47 13.80
CA ARG A 175 3.47 13.36 13.82
C ARG A 175 4.25 13.28 15.12
N ASN A 176 3.53 13.14 16.23
CA ASN A 176 4.10 13.08 17.58
C ASN A 176 4.50 11.66 18.02
N SER A 177 4.23 10.63 17.19
CA SER A 177 4.57 9.26 17.55
C SER A 177 6.00 8.90 17.12
N SER A 178 6.73 8.19 17.99
CA SER A 178 8.04 7.61 17.70
C SER A 178 7.99 6.52 16.60
N LYS A 179 6.80 6.10 16.20
CA LYS A 179 6.57 5.06 15.18
C LYS A 179 6.72 5.56 13.75
N GLY A 180 7.34 6.73 13.50
CA GLY A 180 7.75 7.22 12.19
C GLY A 180 6.79 6.99 11.01
N GLY A 181 7.10 7.54 9.85
CA GLY A 181 6.42 7.29 8.58
C GLY A 181 6.46 8.53 7.69
N SER A 182 6.68 8.32 6.41
CA SER A 182 6.85 9.38 5.42
C SER A 182 5.57 10.13 5.06
N GLY A 183 4.39 9.53 5.29
CA GLY A 183 3.13 10.02 4.73
C GLY A 183 3.01 9.80 3.21
N ILE A 184 3.89 8.98 2.63
CA ILE A 184 3.90 8.68 1.19
C ILE A 184 3.22 7.33 0.90
N GLY A 185 3.25 6.38 1.84
CA GLY A 185 2.83 5.00 1.62
C GLY A 185 1.42 4.87 1.04
N LEU A 186 0.40 5.53 1.61
CA LEU A 186 -0.97 5.46 1.11
C LEU A 186 -1.16 6.23 -0.21
N SER A 187 -0.41 7.29 -0.48
CA SER A 187 -0.46 7.96 -1.78
C SER A 187 0.16 7.10 -2.89
N ILE A 188 1.17 6.28 -2.59
CA ILE A 188 1.70 5.25 -3.49
C ILE A 188 0.62 4.18 -3.76
N VAL A 189 -0.04 3.70 -2.71
CA VAL A 189 -1.13 2.72 -2.82
C VAL A 189 -2.21 3.22 -3.76
N LYS A 190 -2.71 4.45 -3.55
CA LYS A 190 -3.70 5.09 -4.40
C LYS A 190 -3.25 5.13 -5.86
N LYS A 191 -2.04 5.59 -6.11
CA LYS A 191 -1.52 5.71 -7.47
C LYS A 191 -1.40 4.34 -8.17
N ILE A 192 -0.89 3.31 -7.47
CA ILE A 192 -0.80 1.96 -8.04
C ILE A 192 -2.20 1.43 -8.39
N VAL A 193 -3.18 1.56 -7.50
CA VAL A 193 -4.56 1.11 -7.74
C VAL A 193 -5.17 1.84 -8.94
N GLU A 194 -4.98 3.16 -9.04
CA GLU A 194 -5.46 3.97 -10.17
C GLU A 194 -4.82 3.54 -11.51
N GLU A 195 -3.51 3.23 -11.53
CA GLU A 195 -2.81 2.72 -12.73
C GLU A 195 -3.29 1.31 -13.14
N HIS A 196 -3.87 0.55 -12.22
CA HIS A 196 -4.55 -0.72 -12.48
C HIS A 196 -6.03 -0.54 -12.88
N GLY A 197 -6.47 0.71 -13.16
CA GLY A 197 -7.84 1.02 -13.52
C GLY A 197 -8.85 0.84 -12.39
N GLY A 198 -8.37 0.82 -11.15
CA GLY A 198 -9.16 0.66 -9.94
C GLY A 198 -9.41 1.96 -9.19
N ASN A 199 -9.99 1.84 -8.01
CA ASN A 199 -10.20 2.92 -7.05
C ASN A 199 -9.93 2.41 -5.63
N ILE A 200 -9.58 3.32 -4.71
CA ILE A 200 -9.33 3.02 -3.30
C ILE A 200 -10.05 4.01 -2.40
N TRP A 201 -10.58 3.52 -1.28
CA TRP A 201 -11.18 4.35 -0.22
C TRP A 201 -11.01 3.67 1.13
N ALA A 202 -11.44 4.33 2.19
CA ALA A 202 -11.41 3.79 3.54
C ALA A 202 -12.65 4.16 4.32
N THR A 203 -13.00 3.30 5.28
CA THR A 203 -13.90 3.60 6.38
C THR A 203 -13.17 3.40 7.69
N SER A 204 -13.42 4.26 8.67
CA SER A 204 -12.74 4.16 9.96
C SER A 204 -13.57 4.82 11.05
N GLU A 205 -13.45 4.26 12.24
CA GLU A 205 -13.98 4.84 13.47
C GLU A 205 -12.85 4.88 14.52
N GLU A 206 -12.65 6.06 15.11
CA GLU A 206 -11.60 6.26 16.10
C GLU A 206 -11.83 5.36 17.33
N GLY A 207 -10.82 4.60 17.72
CA GLY A 207 -10.90 3.58 18.77
C GLY A 207 -11.46 2.21 18.35
N ALA A 208 -12.07 2.09 17.16
CA ALA A 208 -12.62 0.84 16.66
C ALA A 208 -11.69 0.14 15.64
N GLY A 209 -11.14 0.88 14.68
CA GLY A 209 -10.25 0.37 13.65
C GLY A 209 -10.46 1.02 12.29
N THR A 210 -9.79 0.49 11.27
CA THR A 210 -9.85 1.00 9.90
C THR A 210 -10.07 -0.15 8.93
N THR A 211 -10.89 0.08 7.91
CA THR A 211 -10.99 -0.81 6.75
C THR A 211 -10.66 -0.04 5.48
N MET A 212 -9.64 -0.52 4.77
CA MET A 212 -9.25 -0.04 3.45
C MET A 212 -9.89 -0.90 2.39
N TYR A 213 -10.44 -0.28 1.36
CA TYR A 213 -11.08 -0.93 0.23
C TYR A 213 -10.40 -0.54 -1.05
N PHE A 214 -10.12 -1.48 -1.92
CA PHE A 214 -9.77 -1.17 -3.29
C PHE A 214 -10.43 -2.13 -4.27
N VAL A 215 -10.62 -1.68 -5.50
CA VAL A 215 -11.21 -2.47 -6.58
C VAL A 215 -10.23 -2.59 -7.74
N ILE A 216 -10.20 -3.77 -8.37
CA ILE A 216 -9.46 -4.07 -9.60
C ILE A 216 -10.46 -4.56 -10.64
N ARG A 217 -10.33 -4.06 -11.86
CA ARG A 217 -11.24 -4.44 -12.95
C ARG A 217 -10.99 -5.88 -13.40
N LYS A 218 -12.06 -6.64 -13.60
CA LYS A 218 -11.98 -7.98 -14.18
C LYS A 218 -11.58 -7.91 -15.65
N TYR A 219 -10.79 -8.88 -16.09
CA TYR A 219 -10.55 -9.09 -17.49
C TYR A 219 -11.81 -9.64 -18.17
N GLN A 220 -12.29 -8.95 -19.18
CA GLN A 220 -13.39 -9.41 -20.01
C GLN A 220 -12.83 -9.80 -21.39
N GLU A 221 -12.97 -11.07 -21.76
CA GLU A 221 -12.72 -11.48 -23.14
C GLU A 221 -13.79 -10.85 -24.01
N VAL A 222 -13.39 -9.91 -24.88
CA VAL A 222 -14.30 -9.42 -25.93
C VAL A 222 -14.41 -10.54 -26.97
N SER A 223 -15.52 -11.25 -26.98
CA SER A 223 -15.83 -12.17 -28.06
C SER A 223 -15.94 -11.38 -29.38
N ILE A 224 -15.05 -11.65 -30.32
CA ILE A 224 -14.98 -10.96 -31.63
C ILE A 224 -16.19 -11.38 -32.54
N ASP A 225 -17.11 -12.18 -32.06
CA ASP A 225 -18.25 -12.70 -32.83
C ASP A 225 -19.36 -11.71 -33.16
N ALA A 226 -19.19 -10.41 -32.86
CA ALA A 226 -20.24 -9.39 -33.09
C ALA A 226 -19.85 -8.28 -34.08
N VAL A 227 -18.79 -8.40 -34.85
CA VAL A 227 -18.53 -7.48 -35.97
C VAL A 227 -19.05 -8.11 -37.26
N SER A 228 -20.35 -8.03 -37.47
CA SER A 228 -20.95 -8.22 -38.79
C SER A 228 -20.42 -7.11 -39.69
N TYR A 229 -19.47 -7.45 -40.57
CA TYR A 229 -19.05 -6.57 -41.65
C TYR A 229 -20.22 -6.43 -42.61
N THR A 230 -21.03 -5.40 -42.48
CA THR A 230 -21.88 -4.92 -43.55
C THR A 230 -20.95 -4.25 -44.57
N HIS A 231 -20.66 -4.97 -45.65
CA HIS A 231 -20.05 -4.41 -46.87
C HIS A 231 -20.93 -3.25 -47.35
N LEU A 232 -20.53 -2.03 -47.09
CA LEU A 232 -21.01 -0.86 -47.84
C LEU A 232 -20.38 -0.92 -49.24
N THR A 233 -21.11 -1.53 -50.17
CA THR A 233 -20.84 -1.37 -51.60
C THR A 233 -21.14 0.09 -51.96
N LEU A 234 -20.10 0.85 -52.28
CA LEU A 234 -20.23 2.16 -52.91
C LEU A 234 -20.87 2.01 -54.28
N PRO A 235 -21.91 2.76 -54.62
CA PRO A 235 -22.45 2.75 -55.98
C PRO A 235 -21.41 3.33 -56.93
N THR A 236 -20.98 2.55 -57.90
CA THR A 236 -20.21 3.01 -59.07
C THR A 236 -21.09 3.90 -59.91
N ASN A 237 -20.87 5.23 -59.89
CA ASN A 237 -21.43 6.12 -60.88
C ASN A 237 -20.71 5.94 -62.20
N SER A 238 -21.33 5.26 -63.13
CA SER A 238 -20.99 5.31 -64.54
C SER A 238 -21.62 6.58 -65.14
N LEU A 239 -20.81 7.57 -65.49
CA LEU A 239 -21.16 8.65 -66.38
C LEU A 239 -20.59 8.34 -67.78
N VAL A 240 -21.53 8.26 -68.73
CA VAL A 240 -21.29 8.36 -70.17
C VAL A 240 -21.07 9.83 -70.49
#